data_e337b8376b4caf7eeec57873af71ac0f
#
_entry.id   e337b8376b4caf7eeec57873af71ac0f
#
_cell.length_a   1.000
_cell.length_b   1.000
_cell.length_c   1.000
_cell.angle_alpha   90.00
_cell.angle_beta   90.00
_cell.angle_gamma   90.00
#
_symmetry.space_group_name_H-M   'P 1'
#
loop_
_entity.id
_entity.type
_entity.pdbx_description
1 polymer ?
#
loop_
_entity_poly.entity_id
_entity_poly.type
_entity_poly.pdbx_seq_one_letter_code
_entity_poly.pdbx_strand_id
1 'polypeptide(L)'
;MPPFFDTNVLVYFVDEDEPEKQEVARVLVQEHLVEGDGMLSVQVLREFYSAARKLRRPLSDEKAQEAVKYFAAFSPVPEDARMVLGAVRRNQEFLLSFWDALIVEAALRGGADRLLTEDLQHGQVIEGLRIENPFL
;
A
#
# COMPACT_ATOMS: atom_id res chain seq x y z
N MET A 1 -14.75 0.37 8.25
CA MET A 1 -14.01 1.50 7.65
C MET A 1 -12.79 0.96 6.93
N PRO A 2 -12.67 1.16 5.64
CA PRO A 2 -11.67 0.47 4.84
C PRO A 2 -10.28 1.09 4.95
N PRO A 3 -9.26 0.31 5.30
CA PRO A 3 -7.88 0.76 5.24
C PRO A 3 -7.31 0.60 3.83
N PHE A 4 -6.38 1.47 3.47
CA PHE A 4 -5.60 1.35 2.26
C PHE A 4 -4.20 0.81 2.61
N PHE A 5 -3.75 -0.15 1.82
CA PHE A 5 -2.45 -0.80 2.03
C PHE A 5 -1.38 -0.16 1.17
N ASP A 6 -0.37 0.45 1.80
CA ASP A 6 0.81 0.88 1.08
C ASP A 6 1.68 -0.32 0.73
N THR A 7 2.57 -0.13 -0.22
CA THR A 7 3.44 -1.18 -0.77
C THR A 7 4.22 -1.95 0.28
N ASN A 8 4.81 -1.25 1.26
CA ASN A 8 5.65 -1.91 2.27
C ASN A 8 4.91 -2.99 3.05
N VAL A 9 3.63 -2.77 3.36
CA VAL A 9 2.84 -3.77 4.09
C VAL A 9 2.69 -5.05 3.27
N LEU A 10 2.44 -4.93 1.96
CA LEU A 10 2.32 -6.09 1.08
C LEU A 10 3.68 -6.78 0.86
N VAL A 11 4.75 -6.02 0.83
CA VAL A 11 6.10 -6.60 0.72
C VAL A 11 6.41 -7.45 1.95
N TYR A 12 6.07 -6.99 3.15
CA TYR A 12 6.26 -7.80 4.36
C TYR A 12 5.44 -9.08 4.35
N PHE A 13 4.32 -9.10 3.65
CA PHE A 13 3.52 -10.31 3.49
C PHE A 13 4.33 -11.47 2.89
N VAL A 14 5.33 -11.17 2.06
CA VAL A 14 6.17 -12.17 1.38
C VAL A 14 7.63 -12.17 1.84
N ASP A 15 8.01 -11.29 2.75
CA ASP A 15 9.40 -11.15 3.18
C ASP A 15 9.72 -12.09 4.36
N GLU A 16 10.35 -13.20 4.07
CA GLU A 16 10.71 -14.20 5.08
C GLU A 16 11.85 -13.76 6.00
N ASP A 17 12.59 -12.71 5.64
CA ASP A 17 13.65 -12.16 6.48
C ASP A 17 13.11 -11.26 7.61
N GLU A 18 11.82 -10.95 7.60
CA GLU A 18 11.15 -10.14 8.61
C GLU A 18 9.96 -10.91 9.19
N PRO A 19 10.21 -11.99 9.97
CA PRO A 19 9.11 -12.88 10.36
C PRO A 19 8.06 -12.23 11.25
N GLU A 20 8.42 -11.27 12.11
CA GLU A 20 7.45 -10.58 12.96
C GLU A 20 6.56 -9.66 12.13
N LYS A 21 7.15 -8.89 11.22
CA LYS A 21 6.38 -8.00 10.33
C LYS A 21 5.57 -8.80 9.33
N GLN A 22 6.08 -9.93 8.87
CA GLN A 22 5.34 -10.83 7.99
C GLN A 22 4.05 -11.32 8.64
N GLU A 23 4.11 -11.70 9.91
CA GLU A 23 2.94 -12.16 10.65
C GLU A 23 1.89 -11.04 10.76
N VAL A 24 2.32 -9.83 11.12
CA VAL A 24 1.43 -8.66 11.19
C VAL A 24 0.78 -8.41 9.82
N ALA A 25 1.59 -8.39 8.75
CA ALA A 25 1.08 -8.15 7.40
C ALA A 25 0.07 -9.22 6.97
N ARG A 26 0.31 -10.48 7.29
CA ARG A 26 -0.60 -11.57 6.95
C ARG A 26 -1.94 -11.46 7.67
N VAL A 27 -1.92 -11.09 8.94
CA VAL A 27 -3.15 -10.87 9.71
C VAL A 27 -3.94 -9.70 9.10
N LEU A 28 -3.27 -8.59 8.78
CA LEU A 28 -3.92 -7.43 8.19
C LEU A 28 -4.54 -7.74 6.82
N VAL A 29 -3.83 -8.47 5.97
CA VAL A 29 -4.35 -8.88 4.66
C VAL A 29 -5.59 -9.75 4.85
N GLN A 30 -5.54 -10.71 5.76
CA GLN A 30 -6.67 -11.58 6.03
C GLN A 30 -7.89 -10.79 6.53
N GLU A 31 -7.70 -9.94 7.52
CA GLU A 31 -8.81 -9.21 8.13
C GLU A 31 -9.41 -8.14 7.23
N HIS A 32 -8.60 -7.46 6.44
CA HIS A 32 -9.03 -6.27 5.71
C HIS A 32 -9.15 -6.46 4.20
N LEU A 33 -8.28 -7.23 3.56
CA LEU A 33 -8.41 -7.50 2.13
C LEU A 33 -9.32 -8.68 1.86
N VAL A 34 -9.09 -9.82 2.53
CA VAL A 34 -9.86 -11.05 2.27
C VAL A 34 -11.26 -10.96 2.88
N GLU A 35 -11.37 -10.55 4.14
CA GLU A 35 -12.63 -10.56 4.90
C GLU A 35 -13.29 -9.19 5.04
N GLY A 36 -12.67 -8.13 4.56
CA GLY A 36 -13.13 -6.76 4.76
C GLY A 36 -13.12 -5.92 3.50
N ASP A 37 -13.08 -4.60 3.72
CA ASP A 37 -13.15 -3.59 2.67
C ASP A 37 -11.79 -2.95 2.35
N GLY A 38 -10.69 -3.60 2.74
CA GLY A 38 -9.35 -3.08 2.49
C GLY A 38 -9.10 -2.84 1.01
N MET A 39 -8.23 -1.90 0.70
CA MET A 39 -7.95 -1.52 -0.68
C MET A 39 -6.47 -1.28 -0.93
N LEU A 40 -6.11 -1.31 -2.19
CA LEU A 40 -4.79 -0.99 -2.71
C LEU A 40 -4.96 -0.32 -4.07
N SER A 41 -3.86 0.10 -4.68
CA SER A 41 -3.91 0.77 -5.98
C SER A 41 -3.04 0.05 -7.02
N VAL A 42 -3.21 0.43 -8.28
CA VAL A 42 -2.36 -0.07 -9.37
C VAL A 42 -0.89 0.29 -9.11
N GLN A 43 -0.62 1.49 -8.59
CA GLN A 43 0.75 1.87 -8.20
C GLN A 43 1.33 0.88 -7.19
N VAL A 44 0.56 0.50 -6.18
CA VAL A 44 1.01 -0.46 -5.16
C VAL A 44 1.37 -1.79 -5.79
N LEU A 45 0.57 -2.27 -6.76
CA LEU A 45 0.90 -3.51 -7.48
C LEU A 45 2.24 -3.43 -8.18
N ARG A 46 2.50 -2.32 -8.88
CA ARG A 46 3.76 -2.13 -9.61
C ARG A 46 4.95 -2.08 -8.66
N GLU A 47 4.83 -1.29 -7.60
CA GLU A 47 5.89 -1.16 -6.60
C GLU A 47 6.13 -2.47 -5.85
N PHE A 48 5.06 -3.20 -5.55
CA PHE A 48 5.16 -4.51 -4.91
C PHE A 48 5.99 -5.48 -5.76
N TYR A 49 5.67 -5.61 -7.04
CA TYR A 49 6.41 -6.52 -7.92
C TYR A 49 7.90 -6.16 -7.95
N SER A 50 8.21 -4.89 -8.14
CA SER A 50 9.60 -4.42 -8.19
C SER A 50 10.33 -4.71 -6.87
N ALA A 51 9.70 -4.40 -5.73
CA ALA A 51 10.31 -4.58 -4.41
C ALA A 51 10.49 -6.06 -4.05
N ALA A 52 9.49 -6.90 -4.35
CA ALA A 52 9.55 -8.33 -4.05
C ALA A 52 10.69 -9.03 -4.79
N ARG A 53 11.04 -8.53 -6.00
CA ARG A 53 12.14 -9.07 -6.79
C ARG A 53 13.52 -8.61 -6.30
N LYS A 54 13.57 -7.60 -5.42
CA LYS A 54 14.81 -7.01 -4.88
C LYS A 54 15.06 -7.39 -3.44
N LEU A 55 14.24 -8.23 -2.84
CA LEU A 55 14.45 -8.69 -1.48
C LEU A 55 15.74 -9.51 -1.40
N ARG A 56 16.30 -9.61 -0.20
CA ARG A 56 17.49 -10.45 0.05
C ARG A 56 17.25 -11.88 -0.42
N ARG A 57 16.06 -12.41 -0.17
CA ARG A 57 15.57 -13.66 -0.74
C ARG A 57 14.42 -13.34 -1.70
N PRO A 58 14.74 -12.98 -2.96
CA PRO A 58 13.71 -12.54 -3.89
C PRO A 58 12.74 -13.65 -4.25
N LEU A 59 11.49 -13.27 -4.53
CA LEU A 59 10.53 -14.22 -5.06
C LEU A 59 10.98 -14.67 -6.45
N SER A 60 10.74 -15.94 -6.76
CA SER A 60 10.90 -16.45 -8.13
C SER A 60 9.92 -15.75 -9.07
N ASP A 61 10.17 -15.87 -10.39
CA ASP A 61 9.26 -15.34 -11.41
C ASP A 61 7.84 -15.83 -11.17
N GLU A 62 7.67 -17.13 -10.95
CA GLU A 62 6.36 -17.75 -10.75
C GLU A 62 5.67 -17.24 -9.49
N LYS A 63 6.38 -17.22 -8.35
CA LYS A 63 5.80 -16.75 -7.09
C LYS A 63 5.46 -15.28 -7.11
N ALA A 64 6.31 -14.45 -7.74
CA ALA A 64 6.04 -13.03 -7.89
C ALA A 64 4.78 -12.80 -8.73
N GLN A 65 4.63 -13.53 -9.83
CA GLN A 65 3.44 -13.44 -10.67
C GLN A 65 2.18 -13.87 -9.92
N GLU A 66 2.24 -14.96 -9.17
CA GLU A 66 1.12 -15.43 -8.37
C GLU A 66 0.72 -14.40 -7.30
N ALA A 67 1.69 -13.78 -6.64
CA ALA A 67 1.42 -12.78 -5.62
C ALA A 67 0.74 -11.54 -6.23
N VAL A 68 1.22 -11.05 -7.38
CA VAL A 68 0.60 -9.92 -8.06
C VAL A 68 -0.84 -10.26 -8.47
N LYS A 69 -1.08 -11.45 -9.02
CA LYS A 69 -2.43 -11.90 -9.36
C LYS A 69 -3.34 -11.93 -8.13
N TYR A 70 -2.81 -12.41 -7.01
CA TYR A 70 -3.55 -12.47 -5.76
C TYR A 70 -4.03 -11.08 -5.32
N PHE A 71 -3.12 -10.11 -5.28
CA PHE A 71 -3.47 -8.75 -4.88
C PHE A 71 -4.31 -8.03 -5.93
N ALA A 72 -4.11 -8.31 -7.22
CA ALA A 72 -4.91 -7.71 -8.29
C ALA A 72 -6.38 -8.11 -8.21
N ALA A 73 -6.70 -9.24 -7.57
CA ALA A 73 -8.07 -9.69 -7.40
C ALA A 73 -8.90 -8.81 -6.45
N PHE A 74 -8.26 -7.92 -5.68
CA PHE A 74 -8.95 -7.03 -4.75
C PHE A 74 -9.34 -5.67 -5.38
N SER A 75 -9.52 -5.63 -6.69
CA SER A 75 -10.02 -4.45 -7.42
C SER A 75 -9.21 -3.18 -7.15
N PRO A 76 -7.94 -3.16 -7.53
CA PRO A 76 -7.08 -2.01 -7.24
C PRO A 76 -7.62 -0.68 -7.76
N VAL A 77 -7.45 0.39 -6.99
CA VAL A 77 -7.81 1.74 -7.42
C VAL A 77 -6.99 2.09 -8.67
N PRO A 78 -7.63 2.45 -9.79
CA PRO A 78 -6.90 2.76 -11.01
C PRO A 78 -6.21 4.12 -10.93
N GLU A 79 -5.15 4.28 -11.72
CA GLU A 79 -4.49 5.57 -11.91
C GLU A 79 -5.04 6.27 -13.14
N ASP A 80 -5.20 7.59 -13.04
CA ASP A 80 -5.54 8.44 -14.17
C ASP A 80 -4.83 9.78 -14.07
N ALA A 81 -4.97 10.63 -15.11
CA ALA A 81 -4.29 11.92 -15.14
C ALA A 81 -4.75 12.86 -14.00
N ARG A 82 -6.01 12.77 -13.59
CA ARG A 82 -6.52 13.60 -12.49
C ARG A 82 -5.84 13.26 -11.17
N MET A 83 -5.58 11.98 -10.94
CA MET A 83 -4.84 11.52 -9.76
C MET A 83 -3.42 12.07 -9.75
N VAL A 84 -2.75 12.05 -10.90
CA VAL A 84 -1.39 12.60 -11.03
C VAL A 84 -1.39 14.09 -10.74
N LEU A 85 -2.35 14.85 -11.30
CA LEU A 85 -2.48 16.29 -11.04
C LEU A 85 -2.74 16.58 -9.56
N GLY A 86 -3.58 15.82 -8.90
CA GLY A 86 -3.83 15.94 -7.47
C GLY A 86 -2.58 15.68 -6.65
N ALA A 87 -1.79 14.66 -7.03
CA ALA A 87 -0.55 14.35 -6.35
C ALA A 87 0.52 15.43 -6.54
N VAL A 88 0.60 16.03 -7.73
CA VAL A 88 1.49 17.18 -7.98
C VAL A 88 1.15 18.31 -7.03
N ARG A 89 -0.12 18.66 -6.90
CA ARG A 89 -0.57 19.71 -5.99
C ARG A 89 -0.18 19.40 -4.55
N ARG A 90 -0.42 18.18 -4.07
CA ARG A 90 -0.05 17.77 -2.72
C ARG A 90 1.45 17.82 -2.47
N ASN A 91 2.23 17.37 -3.44
CA ASN A 91 3.69 17.45 -3.34
C ASN A 91 4.17 18.90 -3.18
N GLN A 92 3.52 19.84 -3.89
CA GLN A 92 3.90 21.25 -3.84
C GLN A 92 3.42 21.97 -2.57
N GLU A 93 2.25 21.59 -2.04
CA GLU A 93 1.65 22.23 -0.87
C GLU A 93 2.08 21.61 0.46
N PHE A 94 2.46 20.34 0.47
CA PHE A 94 2.80 19.59 1.67
C PHE A 94 4.21 18.99 1.56
N LEU A 95 4.74 18.52 2.70
CA LEU A 95 6.07 17.89 2.74
C LEU A 95 5.98 16.39 2.43
N LEU A 96 5.34 16.06 1.32
CA LEU A 96 5.22 14.69 0.84
C LEU A 96 6.03 14.53 -0.44
N SER A 97 6.70 13.39 -0.61
CA SER A 97 7.26 13.04 -1.91
C SER A 97 6.13 12.88 -2.92
N PHE A 98 6.44 13.00 -4.19
CA PHE A 98 5.43 12.79 -5.23
C PHE A 98 4.81 11.40 -5.14
N TRP A 99 5.63 10.38 -4.90
CA TRP A 99 5.19 8.99 -4.81
C TRP A 99 4.26 8.76 -3.62
N ASP A 100 4.57 9.35 -2.46
CA ASP A 100 3.70 9.29 -1.29
C ASP A 100 2.41 10.07 -1.53
N ALA A 101 2.50 11.21 -2.24
CA ALA A 101 1.32 11.98 -2.60
C ALA A 101 0.37 11.18 -3.50
N LEU A 102 0.90 10.38 -4.43
CA LEU A 102 0.09 9.48 -5.26
C LEU A 102 -0.62 8.41 -4.41
N ILE A 103 0.05 7.84 -3.43
CA ILE A 103 -0.56 6.87 -2.51
C ILE A 103 -1.71 7.52 -1.72
N VAL A 104 -1.49 8.72 -1.20
CA VAL A 104 -2.53 9.47 -0.46
C VAL A 104 -3.74 9.75 -1.37
N GLU A 105 -3.49 10.20 -2.62
CA GLU A 105 -4.57 10.44 -3.60
C GLU A 105 -5.38 9.16 -3.86
N ALA A 106 -4.69 8.04 -4.07
CA ALA A 106 -5.37 6.77 -4.32
C ALA A 106 -6.23 6.35 -3.13
N ALA A 107 -5.70 6.49 -1.91
CA ALA A 107 -6.43 6.14 -0.70
C ALA A 107 -7.69 7.00 -0.53
N LEU A 108 -7.57 8.31 -0.75
CA LEU A 108 -8.72 9.22 -0.63
C LEU A 108 -9.76 8.93 -1.71
N ARG A 109 -9.36 8.69 -2.94
CA ARG A 109 -10.28 8.35 -4.04
C ARG A 109 -11.00 7.04 -3.81
N GLY A 110 -10.32 6.07 -3.22
CA GLY A 110 -10.92 4.79 -2.88
C GLY A 110 -11.89 4.87 -1.70
N GLY A 111 -11.90 5.97 -0.97
CA GLY A 111 -12.75 6.14 0.21
C GLY A 111 -12.15 5.54 1.49
N ALA A 112 -10.84 5.37 1.54
CA ALA A 112 -10.18 4.87 2.74
C ALA A 112 -10.23 5.92 3.87
N ASP A 113 -10.30 5.45 5.10
CA ASP A 113 -10.18 6.31 6.27
C ASP A 113 -8.83 6.15 6.97
N ARG A 114 -8.06 5.12 6.62
CA ARG A 114 -6.72 4.85 7.15
C ARG A 114 -5.77 4.46 6.03
N LEU A 115 -4.54 4.90 6.15
CA LEU A 115 -3.45 4.46 5.29
C LEU A 115 -2.46 3.67 6.14
N LEU A 116 -2.32 2.38 5.86
CA LEU A 116 -1.40 1.50 6.56
C LEU A 116 -0.03 1.55 5.89
N THR A 117 0.94 2.13 6.58
CA THR A 117 2.30 2.32 6.04
C THR A 117 3.29 2.52 7.17
N GLU A 118 4.54 2.11 6.97
CA GLU A 118 5.63 2.45 7.89
C GLU A 118 6.44 3.68 7.45
N ASP A 119 6.15 4.21 6.25
CA ASP A 119 6.97 5.26 5.64
C ASP A 119 6.57 6.69 6.00
N LEU A 120 5.33 6.90 6.45
CA LEU A 120 4.82 8.21 6.82
C LEU A 120 4.66 8.30 8.34
N GLN A 121 4.39 9.51 8.82
CA GLN A 121 4.29 9.74 10.26
C GLN A 121 3.02 9.11 10.85
N HIS A 122 3.20 8.16 11.74
CA HIS A 122 2.10 7.52 12.47
C HIS A 122 1.27 8.55 13.22
N GLY A 123 -0.04 8.48 13.07
CA GLY A 123 -0.98 9.37 13.73
C GLY A 123 -1.30 10.65 12.96
N GLN A 124 -0.57 10.97 11.89
CA GLN A 124 -0.87 12.13 11.05
C GLN A 124 -2.23 11.93 10.37
N VAL A 125 -2.98 13.02 10.19
CA VAL A 125 -4.25 13.01 9.48
C VAL A 125 -4.15 13.94 8.28
N ILE A 126 -4.49 13.43 7.09
CA ILE A 126 -4.47 14.19 5.84
C ILE A 126 -5.86 14.11 5.23
N GLU A 127 -6.62 15.22 5.29
CA GLU A 127 -7.99 15.29 4.77
C GLU A 127 -8.90 14.14 5.25
N GLY A 128 -8.80 13.81 6.54
CA GLY A 128 -9.57 12.74 7.15
C GLY A 128 -8.94 11.35 7.02
N LEU A 129 -7.87 11.21 6.25
CA LEU A 129 -7.13 9.96 6.12
C LEU A 129 -6.10 9.87 7.24
N ARG A 130 -6.25 8.89 8.12
CA ARG A 130 -5.32 8.70 9.24
C ARG A 130 -4.20 7.76 8.84
N ILE A 131 -2.96 8.18 9.08
CA ILE A 131 -1.78 7.36 8.83
C ILE A 131 -1.55 6.45 10.03
N GLU A 132 -1.46 5.15 9.79
CA GLU A 132 -1.14 4.16 10.82
C GLU A 132 0.04 3.31 10.41
N ASN A 133 1.04 3.22 11.28
CA ASN A 133 2.12 2.27 11.13
C ASN A 133 1.75 1.00 11.90
N PRO A 134 1.37 -0.09 11.22
CA PRO A 134 0.91 -1.30 11.89
C PRO A 134 2.03 -2.12 12.55
N PHE A 135 3.29 -1.71 12.33
CA PHE A 135 4.46 -2.42 12.82
C PHE A 135 5.04 -1.81 14.11
N LEU A 136 4.42 -0.79 14.65
CA LEU A 136 4.82 -0.20 15.93
C LEU A 136 4.40 -1.06 17.11
#